data_104d5d69b66ae059d437438f64509cd5
#
_entry.id   104d5d69b66ae059d437438f64509cd5
#
_cell.length_a   1.000
_cell.length_b   1.000
_cell.length_c   1.000
_cell.angle_alpha   90.00
_cell.angle_beta   90.00
_cell.angle_gamma   90.00
#
_symmetry.space_group_name_H-M   'P 1'
#
loop_
_entity.id
_entity.type
_entity.pdbx_description
1 polymer ?
#
loop_
_entity_poly.entity_id
_entity_poly.type
_entity_poly.pdbx_seq_one_letter_code
_entity_poly.pdbx_strand_id
1 'polypeptide(L)'
;MKSVIKPQQNGALILSIILLIPVLSWSQKRIKPPRRESKVESVDLFVNKSFDLYHKVFVYDSLVKQGVEVPVEIEDELTERAERDIDSLWSIAPDIVDDISYAPFMRQAKATLNMNKAKKVLKFCAVTVKTYFVGTKEDEE
;
A
#
# COMPACT_ATOMS: atom_id res chain seq x y z
N MET A 1 -14.70 57.03 25.67
CA MET A 1 -15.07 56.09 24.60
C MET A 1 -14.46 54.74 24.90
N LYS A 2 -15.24 53.80 25.34
CA LYS A 2 -14.79 52.41 25.54
C LYS A 2 -15.15 51.60 24.31
N SER A 3 -14.19 51.23 23.50
CA SER A 3 -14.39 50.32 22.41
C SER A 3 -14.58 48.90 22.97
N VAL A 4 -15.79 48.39 22.90
CA VAL A 4 -16.10 47.00 23.23
C VAL A 4 -15.60 46.15 22.09
N ILE A 5 -14.42 45.55 22.24
CA ILE A 5 -13.90 44.51 21.35
C ILE A 5 -14.75 43.26 21.62
N LYS A 6 -15.59 42.86 20.65
CA LYS A 6 -16.36 41.62 20.71
C LYS A 6 -15.42 40.43 20.46
N PRO A 7 -15.21 39.52 21.41
CA PRO A 7 -14.29 38.37 21.23
C PRO A 7 -14.95 37.18 20.56
N GLN A 8 -16.05 37.35 19.82
CA GLN A 8 -16.93 36.23 19.43
C GLN A 8 -16.71 35.68 18.01
N GLN A 9 -15.91 36.37 17.17
CA GLN A 9 -15.69 35.89 15.78
C GLN A 9 -14.49 34.99 15.59
N ASN A 10 -13.53 35.02 16.50
CA ASN A 10 -12.30 34.21 16.33
C ASN A 10 -12.45 32.76 16.79
N GLY A 11 -13.37 32.44 17.68
CA GLY A 11 -13.60 31.09 18.17
C GLY A 11 -14.15 30.13 17.10
N ALA A 12 -15.06 30.61 16.25
CA ALA A 12 -15.63 29.81 15.16
C ALA A 12 -14.60 29.50 14.05
N LEU A 13 -13.72 30.46 13.77
CA LEU A 13 -12.62 30.28 12.81
C LEU A 13 -11.57 29.26 13.31
N ILE A 14 -11.19 29.34 14.57
CA ILE A 14 -10.28 28.42 15.21
C ILE A 14 -10.88 27.00 15.27
N LEU A 15 -12.16 26.88 15.60
CA LEU A 15 -12.89 25.63 15.64
C LEU A 15 -13.00 25.00 14.24
N SER A 16 -13.25 25.80 13.19
CA SER A 16 -13.24 25.35 11.78
C SER A 16 -11.87 24.82 11.33
N ILE A 17 -10.79 25.48 11.74
CA ILE A 17 -9.43 25.06 11.41
C ILE A 17 -9.08 23.75 12.11
N ILE A 18 -9.48 23.55 13.37
CA ILE A 18 -9.25 22.33 14.13
C ILE A 18 -10.04 21.15 13.56
N LEU A 19 -11.24 21.37 13.00
CA LEU A 19 -12.06 20.34 12.34
C LEU A 19 -11.52 19.92 10.97
N LEU A 20 -10.72 20.76 10.30
CA LEU A 20 -10.12 20.45 9.00
C LEU A 20 -8.81 19.65 9.09
N ILE A 21 -8.12 19.69 10.25
CA ILE A 21 -6.84 19.01 10.45
C ILE A 21 -6.93 17.48 10.34
N PRO A 22 -7.95 16.77 10.88
CA PRO A 22 -8.03 15.32 10.76
C PRO A 22 -8.29 14.82 9.35
N VAL A 23 -8.89 15.60 8.46
CA VAL A 23 -9.16 15.19 7.08
C VAL A 23 -7.88 15.09 6.24
N LEU A 24 -6.84 15.84 6.59
CA LEU A 24 -5.55 15.82 5.89
C LEU A 24 -4.60 14.70 6.37
N SER A 25 -4.89 14.08 7.53
CA SER A 25 -4.03 13.07 8.14
C SER A 25 -4.23 11.64 7.61
N TRP A 26 -5.24 11.40 6.80
CA TRP A 26 -5.64 10.06 6.34
C TRP A 26 -5.10 9.69 4.95
N SER A 27 -4.23 10.52 4.39
CA SER A 27 -3.51 10.16 3.17
C SER A 27 -2.47 9.08 3.50
N GLN A 28 -2.83 7.81 3.32
CA GLN A 28 -1.87 6.72 3.39
C GLN A 28 -0.72 7.00 2.42
N LYS A 29 0.48 7.16 2.97
CA LYS A 29 1.67 7.44 2.16
C LYS A 29 1.98 6.25 1.28
N ARG A 30 1.68 6.38 -0.01
CA ARG A 30 1.96 5.37 -1.02
C ARG A 30 3.45 5.03 -1.05
N ILE A 31 3.78 3.75 -1.01
CA ILE A 31 5.15 3.28 -1.16
C ILE A 31 5.54 3.43 -2.64
N LYS A 32 6.62 4.15 -2.88
CA LYS A 32 7.12 4.37 -4.24
C LYS A 32 8.04 3.23 -4.68
N PRO A 33 7.96 2.79 -5.94
CA PRO A 33 8.88 1.79 -6.46
C PRO A 33 10.34 2.26 -6.38
N PRO A 34 11.31 1.35 -6.48
CA PRO A 34 12.71 1.71 -6.55
C PRO A 34 12.99 2.63 -7.74
N ARG A 35 13.85 3.62 -7.53
CA ARG A 35 14.21 4.57 -8.61
C ARG A 35 15.12 3.97 -9.68
N ARG A 36 15.85 2.90 -9.33
CA ARG A 36 16.83 2.25 -10.20
C ARG A 36 16.71 0.75 -10.07
N GLU A 37 16.77 0.08 -11.19
CA GLU A 37 16.88 -1.38 -11.27
C GLU A 37 18.16 -1.87 -10.61
N SER A 38 18.12 -3.08 -10.07
CA SER A 38 19.27 -3.74 -9.46
C SER A 38 20.24 -4.31 -10.49
N LYS A 39 19.74 -4.58 -11.70
CA LYS A 39 20.38 -5.36 -12.76
C LYS A 39 20.63 -6.83 -12.38
N VAL A 40 19.82 -7.33 -11.46
CA VAL A 40 19.60 -8.75 -11.21
C VAL A 40 18.19 -9.03 -11.73
N GLU A 41 18.09 -9.72 -12.85
CA GLU A 41 16.86 -9.84 -13.63
C GLU A 41 15.69 -10.42 -12.81
N SER A 42 15.93 -11.49 -12.06
CA SER A 42 14.92 -12.10 -11.20
C SER A 42 14.38 -11.16 -10.13
N VAL A 43 15.26 -10.34 -9.53
CA VAL A 43 14.88 -9.30 -8.55
C VAL A 43 14.06 -8.21 -9.20
N ASP A 44 14.50 -7.71 -10.35
CA ASP A 44 13.81 -6.62 -11.03
C ASP A 44 12.42 -7.05 -11.52
N LEU A 45 12.27 -8.29 -11.99
CA LEU A 45 10.98 -8.88 -12.35
C LEU A 45 10.07 -9.04 -11.12
N PHE A 46 10.60 -9.55 -10.01
CA PHE A 46 9.87 -9.70 -8.75
C PHE A 46 9.38 -8.35 -8.23
N VAL A 47 10.25 -7.34 -8.25
CA VAL A 47 9.92 -5.97 -7.84
C VAL A 47 8.79 -5.42 -8.68
N ASN A 48 8.88 -5.53 -10.00
CA ASN A 48 7.86 -5.01 -10.92
C ASN A 48 6.50 -5.68 -10.66
N LYS A 49 6.45 -7.00 -10.59
CA LYS A 49 5.21 -7.73 -10.30
C LYS A 49 4.61 -7.36 -8.94
N SER A 50 5.45 -7.23 -7.91
CA SER A 50 5.01 -6.85 -6.56
C SER A 50 4.42 -5.44 -6.52
N PHE A 51 5.00 -4.48 -7.24
CA PHE A 51 4.49 -3.12 -7.31
C PHE A 51 3.25 -2.98 -8.21
N ASP A 52 3.12 -3.78 -9.27
CA ASP A 52 1.90 -3.84 -10.08
C ASP A 52 0.71 -4.33 -9.25
N LEU A 53 0.91 -5.40 -8.49
CA LEU A 53 -0.10 -5.90 -7.55
C LEU A 53 -0.42 -4.86 -6.47
N TYR A 54 0.62 -4.27 -5.86
CA TYR A 54 0.45 -3.24 -4.86
C TYR A 54 -0.36 -2.04 -5.37
N HIS A 55 -0.12 -1.62 -6.61
CA HIS A 55 -0.87 -0.53 -7.19
C HIS A 55 -2.37 -0.81 -7.23
N LYS A 56 -2.76 -1.99 -7.66
CA LYS A 56 -4.17 -2.41 -7.73
C LYS A 56 -4.81 -2.48 -6.35
N VAL A 57 -4.16 -3.17 -5.41
CA VAL A 57 -4.65 -3.34 -4.04
C VAL A 57 -4.73 -1.99 -3.31
N PHE A 58 -3.76 -1.10 -3.50
CA PHE A 58 -3.74 0.22 -2.90
C PHE A 58 -4.88 1.12 -3.42
N VAL A 59 -5.16 1.08 -4.72
CA VAL A 59 -6.28 1.83 -5.31
C VAL A 59 -7.61 1.33 -4.75
N TYR A 60 -7.80 0.02 -4.70
CA TYR A 60 -8.98 -0.59 -4.10
C TYR A 60 -9.16 -0.16 -2.63
N ASP A 61 -8.14 -0.36 -1.80
CA ASP A 61 -8.15 0.04 -0.39
C ASP A 61 -8.48 1.53 -0.21
N SER A 62 -7.94 2.37 -1.09
CA SER A 62 -8.20 3.81 -1.06
C SER A 62 -9.64 4.16 -1.40
N LEU A 63 -10.24 3.48 -2.37
CA LEU A 63 -11.65 3.68 -2.75
C LEU A 63 -12.59 3.24 -1.64
N VAL A 64 -12.37 2.06 -1.08
CA VAL A 64 -13.19 1.54 0.04
C VAL A 64 -13.12 2.46 1.25
N LYS A 65 -11.93 2.96 1.60
CA LYS A 65 -11.75 3.91 2.70
C LYS A 65 -12.44 5.26 2.49
N GLN A 66 -12.64 5.65 1.23
CA GLN A 66 -13.39 6.85 0.88
C GLN A 66 -14.91 6.61 0.81
N GLY A 67 -15.37 5.40 1.08
CA GLY A 67 -16.78 5.03 1.00
C GLY A 67 -17.32 4.90 -0.43
N VAL A 68 -16.44 4.69 -1.40
CA VAL A 68 -16.82 4.44 -2.79
C VAL A 68 -17.18 2.96 -2.92
N GLU A 69 -18.40 2.69 -3.39
CA GLU A 69 -18.82 1.32 -3.70
C GLU A 69 -18.04 0.81 -4.92
N VAL A 70 -17.35 -0.31 -4.74
CA VAL A 70 -16.68 -1.01 -5.83
C VAL A 70 -17.61 -2.12 -6.31
N PRO A 71 -17.83 -2.29 -7.63
CA PRO A 71 -18.64 -3.39 -8.15
C PRO A 71 -18.13 -4.75 -7.69
N VAL A 72 -19.06 -5.64 -7.30
CA VAL A 72 -18.74 -6.97 -6.74
C VAL A 72 -17.87 -7.80 -7.69
N GLU A 73 -18.11 -7.67 -9.00
CA GLU A 73 -17.34 -8.38 -10.03
C GLU A 73 -15.86 -7.97 -10.02
N ILE A 74 -15.56 -6.70 -9.72
CA ILE A 74 -14.19 -6.20 -9.60
C ILE A 74 -13.57 -6.66 -8.28
N GLU A 75 -14.36 -6.70 -7.21
CA GLU A 75 -13.92 -7.22 -5.91
C GLU A 75 -13.52 -8.69 -6.01
N ASP A 76 -14.39 -9.53 -6.58
CA ASP A 76 -14.14 -10.97 -6.72
C ASP A 76 -12.91 -11.24 -7.60
N GLU A 77 -12.81 -10.57 -8.74
CA GLU A 77 -11.66 -10.71 -9.64
C GLU A 77 -10.35 -10.27 -8.94
N LEU A 78 -10.38 -9.15 -8.22
CA LEU A 78 -9.22 -8.65 -7.52
C LEU A 78 -8.80 -9.58 -6.38
N THR A 79 -9.77 -10.12 -5.63
CA THR A 79 -9.53 -11.03 -4.51
C THR A 79 -8.87 -12.31 -4.97
N GLU A 80 -9.47 -13.01 -5.92
CA GLU A 80 -8.94 -14.28 -6.41
C GLU A 80 -7.56 -14.13 -7.05
N ARG A 81 -7.34 -13.06 -7.82
CA ARG A 81 -6.05 -12.79 -8.46
C ARG A 81 -5.01 -12.36 -7.47
N ALA A 82 -5.35 -11.44 -6.56
CA ALA A 82 -4.40 -10.92 -5.59
C ALA A 82 -3.89 -12.02 -4.66
N GLU A 83 -4.75 -12.90 -4.17
CA GLU A 83 -4.35 -14.02 -3.32
C GLU A 83 -3.37 -14.95 -4.05
N ARG A 84 -3.69 -15.38 -5.27
CA ARG A 84 -2.81 -16.22 -6.09
C ARG A 84 -1.47 -15.55 -6.41
N ASP A 85 -1.50 -14.26 -6.75
CA ASP A 85 -0.29 -13.51 -7.08
C ASP A 85 0.60 -13.31 -5.84
N ILE A 86 0.00 -13.06 -4.67
CA ILE A 86 0.72 -12.97 -3.40
C ILE A 86 1.41 -14.29 -3.08
N ASP A 87 0.69 -15.40 -3.14
CA ASP A 87 1.22 -16.73 -2.84
C ASP A 87 2.33 -17.13 -3.82
N SER A 88 2.11 -16.89 -5.11
CA SER A 88 3.09 -17.13 -6.15
C SER A 88 4.38 -16.31 -5.93
N LEU A 89 4.27 -15.03 -5.61
CA LEU A 89 5.42 -14.17 -5.38
C LEU A 89 6.17 -14.56 -4.08
N TRP A 90 5.44 -14.91 -3.02
CA TRP A 90 6.09 -15.38 -1.79
C TRP A 90 6.80 -16.72 -1.98
N SER A 91 6.26 -17.63 -2.80
CA SER A 91 6.86 -18.95 -3.04
C SER A 91 8.21 -18.87 -3.76
N ILE A 92 8.40 -17.88 -4.66
CA ILE A 92 9.65 -17.70 -5.40
C ILE A 92 10.66 -16.79 -4.70
N ALA A 93 10.26 -16.10 -3.64
CA ALA A 93 11.11 -15.14 -2.95
C ALA A 93 12.43 -15.74 -2.41
N PRO A 94 12.47 -16.96 -1.85
CA PRO A 94 13.73 -17.60 -1.43
C PRO A 94 14.72 -17.77 -2.57
N ASP A 95 14.29 -18.30 -3.72
CA ASP A 95 15.15 -18.53 -4.89
C ASP A 95 15.76 -17.22 -5.41
N ILE A 96 14.99 -16.13 -5.36
CA ILE A 96 15.47 -14.80 -5.76
C ILE A 96 16.51 -14.27 -4.79
N VAL A 97 16.40 -14.58 -3.49
CA VAL A 97 17.43 -14.21 -2.50
C VAL A 97 18.73 -14.94 -2.80
N ASP A 98 18.68 -16.21 -3.24
CA ASP A 98 19.85 -16.96 -3.67
C ASP A 98 20.48 -16.32 -4.90
N ASP A 99 19.72 -15.91 -5.90
CA ASP A 99 20.22 -15.20 -7.08
C ASP A 99 21.00 -13.91 -6.71
N ILE A 100 20.56 -13.21 -5.67
CA ILE A 100 21.25 -12.02 -5.18
C ILE A 100 22.66 -12.39 -4.71
N SER A 101 22.82 -13.53 -4.05
CA SER A 101 24.12 -13.96 -3.50
C SER A 101 25.17 -14.21 -4.58
N TYR A 102 24.75 -14.59 -5.78
CA TYR A 102 25.64 -14.82 -6.93
C TYR A 102 25.94 -13.56 -7.74
N ALA A 103 25.27 -12.46 -7.48
CA ALA A 103 25.47 -11.20 -8.20
C ALA A 103 26.75 -10.46 -7.73
N PRO A 104 27.37 -9.61 -8.57
CA PRO A 104 28.47 -8.75 -8.13
C PRO A 104 28.08 -7.88 -6.93
N PHE A 105 29.00 -7.64 -6.00
CA PHE A 105 28.76 -6.97 -4.72
C PHE A 105 27.93 -5.67 -4.82
N MET A 106 28.26 -4.81 -5.78
CA MET A 106 27.53 -3.55 -5.98
C MET A 106 26.07 -3.77 -6.41
N ARG A 107 25.80 -4.86 -7.12
CA ARG A 107 24.42 -5.24 -7.50
C ARG A 107 23.69 -5.88 -6.33
N GLN A 108 24.39 -6.69 -5.51
CA GLN A 108 23.80 -7.32 -4.33
C GLN A 108 23.17 -6.27 -3.38
N ALA A 109 23.89 -5.21 -3.05
CA ALA A 109 23.39 -4.15 -2.17
C ALA A 109 22.10 -3.52 -2.71
N LYS A 110 22.08 -3.19 -4.00
CA LYS A 110 20.92 -2.60 -4.65
C LYS A 110 19.75 -3.57 -4.76
N ALA A 111 20.03 -4.81 -5.15
CA ALA A 111 19.05 -5.88 -5.24
C ALA A 111 18.39 -6.17 -3.88
N THR A 112 19.16 -6.23 -2.81
CA THR A 112 18.64 -6.40 -1.44
C THR A 112 17.72 -5.26 -1.04
N LEU A 113 18.08 -4.01 -1.31
CA LEU A 113 17.23 -2.86 -1.00
C LEU A 113 15.91 -2.89 -1.80
N ASN A 114 15.99 -3.23 -3.10
CA ASN A 114 14.83 -3.34 -3.96
C ASN A 114 13.92 -4.50 -3.53
N MET A 115 14.51 -5.65 -3.20
CA MET A 115 13.79 -6.83 -2.69
C MET A 115 13.06 -6.53 -1.38
N ASN A 116 13.69 -5.81 -0.46
CA ASN A 116 13.06 -5.42 0.81
C ASN A 116 11.87 -4.49 0.58
N LYS A 117 11.94 -3.58 -0.39
CA LYS A 117 10.79 -2.76 -0.77
C LYS A 117 9.65 -3.60 -1.34
N ALA A 118 9.96 -4.54 -2.24
CA ALA A 118 8.97 -5.44 -2.82
C ALA A 118 8.29 -6.31 -1.74
N LYS A 119 9.06 -6.90 -0.82
CA LYS A 119 8.50 -7.63 0.33
C LYS A 119 7.58 -6.78 1.19
N LYS A 120 7.91 -5.50 1.40
CA LYS A 120 7.09 -4.58 2.16
C LYS A 120 5.73 -4.32 1.49
N VAL A 121 5.70 -4.11 0.18
CA VAL A 121 4.43 -3.90 -0.54
C VAL A 121 3.62 -5.19 -0.64
N LEU A 122 4.26 -6.35 -0.79
CA LEU A 122 3.57 -7.64 -0.74
C LEU A 122 2.93 -7.91 0.62
N LYS A 123 3.62 -7.58 1.71
CA LYS A 123 3.05 -7.68 3.05
C LYS A 123 1.82 -6.78 3.20
N PHE A 124 1.87 -5.57 2.67
CA PHE A 124 0.69 -4.69 2.64
C PHE A 124 -0.46 -5.34 1.87
N CYS A 125 -0.20 -5.89 0.68
CA CYS A 125 -1.22 -6.58 -0.11
C CYS A 125 -1.83 -7.75 0.65
N ALA A 126 -1.01 -8.60 1.27
CA ALA A 126 -1.48 -9.76 2.03
C ALA A 126 -2.37 -9.36 3.21
N VAL A 127 -1.98 -8.33 3.96
CA VAL A 127 -2.78 -7.82 5.09
C VAL A 127 -4.10 -7.22 4.59
N THR A 128 -4.06 -6.43 3.52
CA THR A 128 -5.24 -5.76 2.97
C THR A 128 -6.24 -6.77 2.42
N VAL A 129 -5.78 -7.73 1.62
CA VAL A 129 -6.61 -8.81 1.09
C VAL A 129 -7.24 -9.62 2.23
N LYS A 130 -6.46 -10.00 3.23
CA LYS A 130 -6.97 -10.72 4.39
C LYS A 130 -8.03 -9.92 5.14
N THR A 131 -7.84 -8.62 5.33
CA THR A 131 -8.78 -7.76 6.06
C THR A 131 -10.12 -7.65 5.35
N TYR A 132 -10.12 -7.46 4.02
CA TYR A 132 -11.36 -7.24 3.28
C TYR A 132 -12.08 -8.52 2.87
N PHE A 133 -11.37 -9.62 2.64
CA PHE A 133 -11.94 -10.79 1.98
C PHE A 133 -11.97 -12.06 2.84
N VAL A 134 -11.09 -12.20 3.82
CA VAL A 134 -11.12 -13.36 4.75
C VAL A 134 -12.02 -13.08 5.94
N GLY A 135 -12.09 -11.82 6.41
CA GLY A 135 -12.97 -11.42 7.52
C GLY A 135 -14.47 -11.57 7.22
N THR A 136 -14.88 -11.53 5.95
CA THR A 136 -16.29 -11.69 5.56
C THR A 136 -16.76 -13.14 5.52
N LYS A 137 -15.87 -14.13 5.54
CA LYS A 137 -16.23 -15.57 5.55
C LYS A 137 -16.49 -16.12 6.93
N GLU A 138 -16.07 -15.43 7.99
CA GLU A 138 -16.29 -15.85 9.38
C GLU A 138 -17.62 -15.34 9.96
N ASP A 139 -18.29 -14.40 9.29
CA ASP A 139 -19.57 -13.83 9.75
C ASP A 139 -20.81 -14.51 9.11
N GLU A 140 -20.65 -15.57 8.30
CA GLU A 140 -21.72 -16.30 7.63
C GLU A 140 -21.96 -17.73 8.17
N GLU A 141 -21.42 -18.10 9.35
CA GLU A 141 -21.77 -19.36 10.03
C GLU A 141 -22.68 -19.15 11.24
#